data_eb2d2e9564e8abcd298a8f0fb13680ad
#
_entry.id   eb2d2e9564e8abcd298a8f0fb13680ad
#
_cell.length_a   1.000
_cell.length_b   1.000
_cell.length_c   1.000
_cell.angle_alpha   90.00
_cell.angle_beta   90.00
_cell.angle_gamma   90.00
#
_symmetry.space_group_name_H-M   'P 1'
#
loop_
_entity.id
_entity.type
_entity.pdbx_description
1 polymer ?
#
loop_
_entity_poly.entity_id
_entity_poly.type
_entity_poly.pdbx_seq_one_letter_code
_entity_poly.pdbx_strand_id
1 'polypeptide(L)'
;MAQQKRKKIIRSFLFSATTVIFFFGFVELVFRFSGFEPVFQYKAYAIPSWMEELDPVVLEKYQQFVAGQGFVNEDVYAYEADLRYGYKLKPNISITVRNYSSAYVVDKLPPWTVVSNTKGFRVSSSGEAKTEEKSLHVLGDSSSFGWGVDYEKTYSSLLVEKLNASASSSSDHFELRNLSLPGFSSFQGTLLWQELGEVKNGDWVILSFGWNDSFPSYQTDRQQFESRNSLMGKINWNLRQILFFRWMRTWRLPESGLEYKAGSRVPLTQYRENLEALVEGVREKGAKPVLVSVCNFAEYQDTARQIAGNKNIPFFNFPSSLEPFLPTVHDRFPDQFVTYFEAYGEGMEADPMLVFLFPDRCHPNEIGHGLMAEVLFETFKRKTR
;
A
#
# COMPACT_ATOMS: atom_id res chain seq x y z
N MET A 1 -22.14 57.41 23.34
CA MET A 1 -22.80 56.63 22.27
C MET A 1 -21.89 55.62 21.59
N ALA A 2 -20.68 55.93 21.11
CA ALA A 2 -19.78 55.00 20.37
C ALA A 2 -19.41 53.75 21.15
N GLN A 3 -19.11 53.91 22.45
CA GLN A 3 -18.68 52.80 23.32
C GLN A 3 -19.80 51.78 23.59
N GLN A 4 -21.04 52.24 23.74
CA GLN A 4 -22.20 51.36 23.87
C GLN A 4 -22.52 50.62 22.60
N LYS A 5 -22.39 51.26 21.43
CA LYS A 5 -22.56 50.63 20.13
C LYS A 5 -21.51 49.53 19.90
N ARG A 6 -20.25 49.78 20.26
CA ARG A 6 -19.16 48.80 20.19
C ARG A 6 -19.40 47.58 21.10
N LYS A 7 -19.84 47.79 22.35
CA LYS A 7 -20.19 46.69 23.27
C LYS A 7 -21.35 45.84 22.74
N LYS A 8 -22.35 46.44 22.12
CA LYS A 8 -23.50 45.73 21.53
C LYS A 8 -23.05 44.87 20.34
N ILE A 9 -22.19 45.39 19.46
CA ILE A 9 -21.62 44.65 18.31
C ILE A 9 -20.80 43.46 18.83
N ILE A 10 -19.92 43.65 19.80
CA ILE A 10 -19.11 42.57 20.38
C ILE A 10 -19.99 41.47 21.01
N ARG A 11 -21.03 41.85 21.78
CA ARG A 11 -21.97 40.87 22.34
C ARG A 11 -22.74 40.10 21.28
N SER A 12 -23.24 40.76 20.26
CA SER A 12 -23.92 40.09 19.14
C SER A 12 -22.97 39.12 18.38
N PHE A 13 -21.74 39.55 18.17
CA PHE A 13 -20.73 38.71 17.53
C PHE A 13 -20.41 37.48 18.40
N LEU A 14 -20.18 37.67 19.73
CA LEU A 14 -19.93 36.58 20.64
C LEU A 14 -21.12 35.62 20.70
N PHE A 15 -22.35 36.14 20.78
CA PHE A 15 -23.54 35.31 20.80
C PHE A 15 -23.66 34.47 19.52
N SER A 16 -23.49 35.09 18.35
CA SER A 16 -23.54 34.37 17.07
C SER A 16 -22.43 33.33 16.97
N ALA A 17 -21.21 33.67 17.38
CA ALA A 17 -20.09 32.73 17.38
C ALA A 17 -20.35 31.53 18.30
N THR A 18 -20.88 31.81 19.53
CA THR A 18 -21.24 30.77 20.48
C THR A 18 -22.33 29.86 19.92
N THR A 19 -23.39 30.43 19.34
CA THR A 19 -24.47 29.64 18.68
C THR A 19 -23.96 28.73 17.58
N VAL A 20 -23.08 29.27 16.74
CA VAL A 20 -22.44 28.48 15.65
C VAL A 20 -21.61 27.33 16.22
N ILE A 21 -20.80 27.59 17.25
CA ILE A 21 -19.98 26.55 17.89
C ILE A 21 -20.86 25.46 18.51
N PHE A 22 -21.92 25.85 19.24
CA PHE A 22 -22.86 24.88 19.80
C PHE A 22 -23.58 24.06 18.74
N PHE A 23 -24.01 24.67 17.65
CA PHE A 23 -24.66 23.97 16.54
C PHE A 23 -23.74 22.91 15.94
N PHE A 24 -22.50 23.28 15.57
CA PHE A 24 -21.54 22.32 15.01
C PHE A 24 -21.10 21.26 16.02
N GLY A 25 -20.94 21.63 17.30
CA GLY A 25 -20.68 20.68 18.37
C GLY A 25 -21.81 19.67 18.52
N PHE A 26 -23.06 20.09 18.44
CA PHE A 26 -24.22 19.22 18.50
C PHE A 26 -24.26 18.25 17.29
N VAL A 27 -24.07 18.77 16.08
CA VAL A 27 -24.03 17.93 14.85
C VAL A 27 -22.90 16.90 14.94
N GLU A 28 -21.72 17.29 15.41
CA GLU A 28 -20.58 16.38 15.62
C GLU A 28 -20.92 15.27 16.62
N LEU A 29 -21.58 15.62 17.75
CA LEU A 29 -22.04 14.64 18.72
C LEU A 29 -23.07 13.66 18.11
N VAL A 30 -24.02 14.17 17.33
CA VAL A 30 -25.00 13.32 16.65
C VAL A 30 -24.29 12.33 15.71
N PHE A 31 -23.31 12.78 14.93
CA PHE A 31 -22.54 11.89 14.04
C PHE A 31 -21.79 10.82 14.84
N ARG A 32 -21.14 11.19 15.95
CA ARG A 32 -20.41 10.23 16.80
C ARG A 32 -21.33 9.20 17.46
N PHE A 33 -22.48 9.63 17.97
CA PHE A 33 -23.43 8.72 18.61
C PHE A 33 -24.20 7.84 17.62
N SER A 34 -24.40 8.31 16.39
CA SER A 34 -25.06 7.51 15.34
C SER A 34 -24.12 6.49 14.67
N GLY A 35 -22.84 6.51 15.01
CA GLY A 35 -21.84 5.69 14.32
C GLY A 35 -21.59 6.12 12.87
N PHE A 36 -22.01 7.34 12.49
CA PHE A 36 -21.80 7.85 11.12
C PHE A 36 -20.33 8.25 10.95
N GLU A 37 -19.59 7.46 10.18
CA GLU A 37 -18.23 7.77 9.77
C GLU A 37 -18.19 8.16 8.28
N PRO A 38 -18.05 9.46 7.95
CA PRO A 38 -17.81 9.87 6.57
C PRO A 38 -16.50 9.27 6.06
N VAL A 39 -16.55 8.64 4.89
CA VAL A 39 -15.41 7.95 4.30
C VAL A 39 -14.23 8.90 4.11
N PHE A 40 -13.04 8.46 4.49
CA PHE A 40 -11.80 9.14 4.17
C PHE A 40 -11.51 8.92 2.68
N GLN A 41 -11.62 9.98 1.87
CA GLN A 41 -11.41 9.83 0.44
C GLN A 41 -9.95 10.02 0.09
N TYR A 42 -9.40 9.00 -0.55
CA TYR A 42 -8.16 9.11 -1.30
C TYR A 42 -8.38 10.01 -2.53
N LYS A 43 -7.34 10.73 -2.95
CA LYS A 43 -7.39 11.35 -4.27
C LYS A 43 -7.57 10.24 -5.30
N ALA A 44 -8.55 10.39 -6.20
CA ALA A 44 -8.62 9.57 -7.39
C ALA A 44 -7.32 9.80 -8.18
N TYR A 45 -6.61 8.74 -8.50
CA TYR A 45 -5.47 8.79 -9.41
C TYR A 45 -5.98 8.69 -10.84
N ALA A 46 -5.29 9.35 -11.77
CA ALA A 46 -5.55 9.13 -13.19
C ALA A 46 -5.33 7.65 -13.53
N ILE A 47 -6.10 7.16 -14.49
CA ILE A 47 -5.93 5.79 -14.98
C ILE A 47 -4.54 5.69 -15.60
N PRO A 48 -3.70 4.73 -15.16
CA PRO A 48 -2.42 4.50 -15.79
C PRO A 48 -2.61 4.13 -17.28
N SER A 49 -1.72 4.61 -18.15
CA SER A 49 -1.83 4.38 -19.60
C SER A 49 -1.92 2.91 -19.99
N TRP A 50 -1.30 1.99 -19.24
CA TRP A 50 -1.41 0.57 -19.48
C TRP A 50 -2.82 0.00 -19.28
N MET A 51 -3.69 0.67 -18.52
CA MET A 51 -5.10 0.29 -18.38
C MET A 51 -5.93 0.66 -19.60
N GLU A 52 -5.45 1.60 -20.42
CA GLU A 52 -6.10 1.94 -21.71
C GLU A 52 -6.03 0.77 -22.70
N GLU A 53 -5.09 -0.16 -22.49
CA GLU A 53 -4.95 -1.39 -23.28
C GLU A 53 -5.88 -2.53 -22.82
N LEU A 54 -6.59 -2.35 -21.69
CA LEU A 54 -7.54 -3.34 -21.20
C LEU A 54 -8.81 -3.36 -22.05
N ASP A 55 -9.50 -4.52 -21.99
CA ASP A 55 -10.85 -4.63 -22.55
C ASP A 55 -11.72 -3.42 -22.15
N PRO A 56 -12.43 -2.79 -23.10
CA PRO A 56 -13.24 -1.59 -22.82
C PRO A 56 -14.24 -1.78 -21.67
N VAL A 57 -14.82 -2.97 -21.50
CA VAL A 57 -15.75 -3.28 -20.40
C VAL A 57 -15.03 -3.27 -19.05
N VAL A 58 -13.81 -3.82 -19.01
CA VAL A 58 -12.96 -3.83 -17.80
C VAL A 58 -12.52 -2.41 -17.47
N LEU A 59 -12.13 -1.64 -18.49
CA LEU A 59 -11.74 -0.26 -18.33
C LEU A 59 -12.90 0.60 -17.82
N GLU A 60 -14.10 0.46 -18.38
CA GLU A 60 -15.30 1.19 -17.94
C GLU A 60 -15.65 0.87 -16.47
N LYS A 61 -15.65 -0.42 -16.09
CA LYS A 61 -15.88 -0.83 -14.70
C LYS A 61 -14.82 -0.29 -13.75
N TYR A 62 -13.56 -0.26 -14.19
CA TYR A 62 -12.48 0.34 -13.40
C TYR A 62 -12.64 1.85 -13.29
N GLN A 63 -13.01 2.54 -14.38
CA GLN A 63 -13.30 3.97 -14.36
C GLN A 63 -14.44 4.30 -13.42
N GLN A 64 -15.52 3.51 -13.43
CA GLN A 64 -16.64 3.65 -12.50
C GLN A 64 -16.20 3.40 -11.05
N PHE A 65 -15.30 2.44 -10.82
CA PHE A 65 -14.71 2.17 -9.52
C PHE A 65 -13.82 3.34 -9.03
N VAL A 66 -12.98 3.90 -9.89
CA VAL A 66 -12.09 5.03 -9.57
C VAL A 66 -12.86 6.35 -9.46
N ALA A 67 -13.95 6.53 -10.20
CA ALA A 67 -14.78 7.74 -10.22
C ALA A 67 -15.53 8.07 -8.91
N GLY A 68 -15.13 7.48 -7.81
CA GLY A 68 -15.50 7.94 -6.47
C GLY A 68 -16.64 7.18 -5.79
N GLN A 69 -17.14 6.13 -6.41
CA GLN A 69 -18.12 5.25 -5.75
C GLN A 69 -17.55 3.87 -5.40
N GLY A 70 -16.40 3.53 -5.95
CA GLY A 70 -15.86 2.19 -5.85
C GLY A 70 -15.19 1.84 -4.53
N PHE A 71 -14.84 2.81 -3.70
CA PHE A 71 -14.32 2.55 -2.37
C PHE A 71 -15.42 2.46 -1.29
N VAL A 72 -16.64 2.16 -1.67
CA VAL A 72 -17.74 1.86 -0.73
C VAL A 72 -17.61 0.44 -0.17
N ASN A 73 -16.55 -0.28 -0.53
CA ASN A 73 -16.27 -1.59 -0.01
C ASN A 73 -15.66 -1.53 1.40
N GLU A 74 -15.81 -2.59 2.15
CA GLU A 74 -15.38 -2.75 3.55
C GLU A 74 -13.90 -2.40 3.78
N ASP A 75 -13.04 -2.56 2.77
CA ASP A 75 -11.61 -2.24 2.80
C ASP A 75 -11.29 -0.75 2.95
N VAL A 76 -12.16 0.17 2.53
CA VAL A 76 -11.98 1.60 2.78
C VAL A 76 -12.00 1.92 4.27
N TYR A 77 -12.79 1.17 5.03
CA TYR A 77 -12.84 1.31 6.48
C TYR A 77 -11.60 0.75 7.19
N ALA A 78 -10.76 0.01 6.47
CA ALA A 78 -9.50 -0.51 6.99
C ALA A 78 -8.45 0.58 7.23
N TYR A 79 -8.59 1.74 6.61
CA TYR A 79 -7.59 2.79 6.65
C TYR A 79 -8.01 3.97 7.53
N GLU A 80 -7.04 4.60 8.15
CA GLU A 80 -7.19 5.88 8.83
C GLU A 80 -6.22 6.91 8.26
N ALA A 81 -6.60 8.19 8.40
CA ALA A 81 -5.73 9.28 8.01
C ALA A 81 -4.51 9.36 8.95
N ASP A 82 -3.33 9.54 8.38
CA ASP A 82 -2.08 9.71 9.11
C ASP A 82 -1.35 10.97 8.64
N LEU A 83 -0.90 11.80 9.61
CA LEU A 83 -0.26 13.09 9.29
C LEU A 83 1.06 12.90 8.56
N ARG A 84 1.82 11.86 8.90
CA ARG A 84 3.13 11.59 8.34
C ARG A 84 3.02 10.90 6.99
N TYR A 85 2.32 9.78 6.93
CA TYR A 85 2.23 8.97 5.72
C TYR A 85 1.10 9.39 4.79
N GLY A 86 0.14 10.19 5.28
CA GLY A 86 -1.13 10.50 4.61
C GLY A 86 -2.23 9.54 5.04
N TYR A 87 -1.94 8.26 5.15
CA TYR A 87 -2.83 7.20 5.64
C TYR A 87 -2.02 5.99 6.10
N LYS A 88 -2.66 5.13 6.89
CA LYS A 88 -2.17 3.81 7.30
C LYS A 88 -3.35 2.89 7.59
N LEU A 89 -3.13 1.61 7.81
CA LEU A 89 -4.17 0.71 8.34
C LEU A 89 -4.57 1.14 9.75
N LYS A 90 -5.86 1.00 10.05
CA LYS A 90 -6.35 1.11 11.43
C LYS A 90 -5.71 0.01 12.28
N PRO A 91 -5.32 0.29 13.52
CA PRO A 91 -4.83 -0.74 14.43
C PRO A 91 -5.90 -1.77 14.80
N ASN A 92 -5.48 -3.01 15.01
CA ASN A 92 -6.30 -4.09 15.55
C ASN A 92 -7.58 -4.39 14.75
N ILE A 93 -7.53 -4.25 13.42
CA ILE A 93 -8.64 -4.67 12.55
C ILE A 93 -8.50 -6.15 12.17
N SER A 94 -9.65 -6.78 11.95
CA SER A 94 -9.77 -8.07 11.27
C SER A 94 -10.95 -7.97 10.32
N ILE A 95 -10.68 -7.93 9.04
CA ILE A 95 -11.70 -7.73 8.01
C ILE A 95 -11.53 -8.72 6.86
N THR A 96 -12.64 -9.04 6.23
CA THR A 96 -12.70 -9.82 5.00
C THR A 96 -12.83 -8.88 3.81
N VAL A 97 -11.97 -9.03 2.82
CA VAL A 97 -11.86 -8.16 1.65
C VAL A 97 -12.25 -8.95 0.40
N ARG A 98 -13.03 -8.33 -0.49
CA ARG A 98 -13.40 -8.88 -1.80
C ARG A 98 -12.83 -8.08 -2.96
N ASN A 99 -11.99 -7.10 -2.69
CA ASN A 99 -11.38 -6.24 -3.70
C ASN A 99 -10.05 -6.83 -4.20
N TYR A 100 -9.97 -7.07 -5.50
CA TYR A 100 -8.79 -7.61 -6.20
C TYR A 100 -8.16 -6.60 -7.14
N SER A 101 -8.45 -5.30 -6.99
CA SER A 101 -8.09 -4.25 -7.94
C SER A 101 -8.60 -4.52 -9.37
N SER A 102 -9.50 -5.46 -9.52
CA SER A 102 -10.14 -5.83 -10.78
C SER A 102 -11.60 -6.20 -10.53
N ALA A 103 -12.52 -5.39 -11.02
CA ALA A 103 -13.95 -5.67 -10.91
C ALA A 103 -14.36 -6.98 -11.60
N TYR A 104 -13.56 -7.43 -12.57
CA TYR A 104 -13.84 -8.62 -13.38
C TYR A 104 -13.86 -9.92 -12.57
N VAL A 105 -13.10 -10.00 -11.48
CA VAL A 105 -12.93 -11.24 -10.69
C VAL A 105 -13.54 -11.19 -9.30
N VAL A 106 -14.18 -10.09 -8.92
CA VAL A 106 -14.73 -9.89 -7.55
C VAL A 106 -15.71 -10.99 -7.14
N ASP A 107 -16.54 -11.46 -8.06
CA ASP A 107 -17.51 -12.50 -7.79
C ASP A 107 -17.00 -13.92 -8.12
N LYS A 108 -15.81 -14.05 -8.66
CA LYS A 108 -15.23 -15.32 -9.12
C LYS A 108 -14.16 -15.89 -8.19
N LEU A 109 -13.55 -15.04 -7.37
CA LEU A 109 -12.51 -15.44 -6.44
C LEU A 109 -13.00 -15.40 -4.99
N PRO A 110 -12.48 -16.26 -4.11
CA PRO A 110 -12.83 -16.26 -2.70
C PRO A 110 -12.36 -14.95 -2.03
N PRO A 111 -13.05 -14.48 -0.99
CA PRO A 111 -12.57 -13.34 -0.21
C PRO A 111 -11.26 -13.68 0.50
N TRP A 112 -10.46 -12.67 0.80
CA TRP A 112 -9.21 -12.76 1.54
C TRP A 112 -9.25 -11.89 2.80
N THR A 113 -8.34 -12.11 3.74
CA THR A 113 -8.40 -11.52 5.08
C THR A 113 -7.26 -10.52 5.30
N VAL A 114 -7.59 -9.42 5.98
CA VAL A 114 -6.61 -8.45 6.47
C VAL A 114 -6.74 -8.34 7.99
N VAL A 115 -5.66 -8.68 8.68
CA VAL A 115 -5.52 -8.48 10.13
C VAL A 115 -4.37 -7.49 10.35
N SER A 116 -4.55 -6.52 11.23
CA SER A 116 -3.50 -5.58 11.59
C SER A 116 -3.18 -5.63 13.08
N ASN A 117 -1.93 -5.33 13.42
CA ASN A 117 -1.46 -5.21 14.79
C ASN A 117 -1.78 -3.83 15.41
N THR A 118 -1.33 -3.60 16.64
CA THR A 118 -1.49 -2.35 17.37
C THR A 118 -0.84 -1.13 16.70
N LYS A 119 0.11 -1.33 15.77
CA LYS A 119 0.79 -0.28 15.00
C LYS A 119 0.14 -0.03 13.62
N GLY A 120 -0.84 -0.86 13.21
CA GLY A 120 -1.48 -0.78 11.90
C GLY A 120 -0.65 -1.42 10.78
N PHE A 121 0.13 -2.46 11.07
CA PHE A 121 0.79 -3.30 10.06
C PHE A 121 0.10 -4.64 9.95
N ARG A 122 0.10 -5.19 8.74
CA ARG A 122 -0.51 -6.48 8.46
C ARG A 122 0.23 -7.62 9.17
N VAL A 123 -0.52 -8.47 9.83
CA VAL A 123 -0.03 -9.66 10.55
C VAL A 123 -0.86 -10.89 10.22
N SER A 124 -0.36 -12.06 10.65
CA SER A 124 -1.11 -13.32 10.58
C SER A 124 -2.40 -13.25 11.42
N SER A 125 -3.40 -14.00 10.99
CA SER A 125 -4.64 -14.21 11.76
C SER A 125 -4.39 -14.89 13.12
N SER A 126 -3.29 -15.62 13.28
CA SER A 126 -2.83 -16.21 14.54
C SER A 126 -2.12 -15.22 15.48
N GLY A 127 -1.97 -13.96 15.06
CA GLY A 127 -1.30 -12.90 15.82
C GLY A 127 0.19 -12.75 15.51
N GLU A 128 0.86 -11.86 16.25
CA GLU A 128 2.31 -11.68 16.12
C GLU A 128 3.07 -12.86 16.69
N ALA A 129 4.07 -13.33 15.93
CA ALA A 129 5.02 -14.32 16.45
C ALA A 129 5.85 -13.71 17.60
N LYS A 130 6.32 -14.55 18.48
CA LYS A 130 7.24 -14.13 19.55
C LYS A 130 8.58 -13.75 18.93
N THR A 131 9.26 -12.78 19.55
CA THR A 131 10.54 -12.24 19.11
C THR A 131 11.58 -13.35 18.87
N GLU A 132 11.83 -13.60 17.60
CA GLU A 132 12.96 -14.39 17.15
C GLU A 132 14.25 -13.55 17.14
N GLU A 133 15.40 -14.18 17.00
CA GLU A 133 16.68 -13.47 17.03
C GLU A 133 16.90 -12.61 15.79
N LYS A 134 16.39 -13.04 14.62
CA LYS A 134 16.51 -12.34 13.33
C LYS A 134 15.14 -11.97 12.78
N SER A 135 15.11 -10.91 11.99
CA SER A 135 13.88 -10.47 11.32
C SER A 135 14.05 -10.32 9.81
N LEU A 136 13.00 -10.69 9.09
CA LEU A 136 12.81 -10.28 7.69
C LEU A 136 11.82 -9.12 7.67
N HIS A 137 12.33 -7.93 7.41
CA HIS A 137 11.50 -6.74 7.22
C HIS A 137 11.15 -6.60 5.74
N VAL A 138 9.90 -6.27 5.45
CA VAL A 138 9.43 -5.99 4.08
C VAL A 138 8.81 -4.61 4.05
N LEU A 139 9.44 -3.69 3.33
CA LEU A 139 8.93 -2.36 3.06
C LEU A 139 8.54 -2.28 1.60
N GLY A 140 7.28 -2.01 1.33
CA GLY A 140 6.78 -1.98 -0.03
C GLY A 140 5.36 -1.46 -0.14
N ASP A 141 4.78 -1.70 -1.27
CA ASP A 141 3.42 -1.33 -1.63
C ASP A 141 2.43 -2.50 -1.51
N SER A 142 1.32 -2.42 -2.23
CA SER A 142 0.27 -3.45 -2.26
C SER A 142 0.75 -4.82 -2.70
N SER A 143 1.73 -4.89 -3.61
CA SER A 143 2.27 -6.16 -4.10
C SER A 143 3.01 -6.91 -2.99
N SER A 144 3.76 -6.21 -2.16
CA SER A 144 4.46 -6.78 -1.00
C SER A 144 3.58 -6.92 0.24
N PHE A 145 2.54 -6.07 0.35
CA PHE A 145 1.47 -6.26 1.34
C PHE A 145 0.76 -7.59 1.14
N GLY A 146 0.68 -8.09 -0.09
CA GLY A 146 -0.06 -9.27 -0.47
C GLY A 146 -1.53 -8.95 -0.75
N TRP A 147 -1.77 -7.92 -1.59
CA TRP A 147 -3.12 -7.58 -2.02
C TRP A 147 -3.75 -8.74 -2.78
N GLY A 148 -4.94 -9.15 -2.37
CA GLY A 148 -5.69 -10.25 -3.00
C GLY A 148 -5.38 -11.64 -2.46
N VAL A 149 -4.47 -11.81 -1.48
CA VAL A 149 -4.15 -13.10 -0.88
C VAL A 149 -4.12 -13.02 0.64
N ASP A 150 -4.37 -14.13 1.33
CA ASP A 150 -4.20 -14.22 2.77
C ASP A 150 -2.73 -14.01 3.18
N TYR A 151 -2.51 -13.56 4.41
CA TYR A 151 -1.18 -13.23 4.92
C TYR A 151 -0.20 -14.39 4.79
N GLU A 152 -0.63 -15.58 5.13
CA GLU A 152 0.17 -16.81 5.13
C GLU A 152 0.59 -17.23 3.71
N LYS A 153 -0.14 -16.75 2.68
CA LYS A 153 0.11 -17.02 1.26
C LYS A 153 0.97 -15.94 0.58
N THR A 154 1.36 -14.90 1.32
CA THR A 154 2.26 -13.88 0.76
C THR A 154 3.66 -14.44 0.56
N TYR A 155 4.38 -13.93 -0.46
CA TYR A 155 5.75 -14.38 -0.72
C TYR A 155 6.68 -14.21 0.48
N SER A 156 6.44 -13.19 1.28
CA SER A 156 7.24 -12.92 2.48
C SER A 156 7.00 -13.92 3.60
N SER A 157 5.73 -14.32 3.84
CA SER A 157 5.39 -15.39 4.79
C SER A 157 5.96 -16.73 4.35
N LEU A 158 5.74 -17.10 3.10
CA LEU A 158 6.25 -18.34 2.52
C LEU A 158 7.80 -18.40 2.50
N LEU A 159 8.45 -17.24 2.28
CA LEU A 159 9.91 -17.14 2.36
C LEU A 159 10.40 -17.41 3.77
N VAL A 160 9.80 -16.79 4.80
CA VAL A 160 10.17 -17.02 6.19
C VAL A 160 9.91 -18.47 6.60
N GLU A 161 8.80 -19.06 6.20
CA GLU A 161 8.53 -20.48 6.42
C GLU A 161 9.63 -21.37 5.85
N LYS A 162 10.04 -21.15 4.58
CA LYS A 162 11.11 -21.90 3.92
C LYS A 162 12.48 -21.70 4.62
N LEU A 163 12.80 -20.47 5.02
CA LEU A 163 14.03 -20.16 5.75
C LEU A 163 14.07 -20.89 7.09
N ASN A 164 12.99 -20.84 7.86
CA ASN A 164 12.88 -21.48 9.16
C ASN A 164 12.89 -23.02 9.05
N ALA A 165 12.22 -23.58 8.04
CA ALA A 165 12.29 -25.03 7.78
C ALA A 165 13.69 -25.51 7.37
N SER A 166 14.55 -24.65 6.83
CA SER A 166 15.93 -24.98 6.45
C SER A 166 16.97 -24.59 7.50
N ALA A 167 16.58 -23.95 8.58
CA ALA A 167 17.47 -23.50 9.64
C ALA A 167 18.05 -24.68 10.43
N SER A 168 19.34 -24.59 10.77
CA SER A 168 20.02 -25.63 11.57
C SER A 168 19.85 -25.45 13.07
N SER A 169 19.48 -24.26 13.52
CA SER A 169 19.22 -23.91 14.90
C SER A 169 18.12 -22.86 15.03
N SER A 170 17.52 -22.71 16.20
CA SER A 170 16.52 -21.69 16.48
C SER A 170 17.08 -20.27 16.35
N SER A 171 18.38 -20.06 16.60
CA SER A 171 19.04 -18.76 16.40
C SER A 171 19.12 -18.30 14.93
N ASP A 172 18.81 -19.20 13.99
CA ASP A 172 18.74 -18.91 12.56
C ASP A 172 17.32 -18.67 12.06
N HIS A 173 16.34 -18.75 12.96
CA HIS A 173 14.95 -18.46 12.62
C HIS A 173 14.72 -16.97 12.40
N PHE A 174 13.81 -16.68 11.49
CA PHE A 174 13.38 -15.34 11.15
C PHE A 174 11.93 -15.11 11.59
N GLU A 175 11.67 -13.92 12.11
CA GLU A 175 10.33 -13.37 12.26
C GLU A 175 10.01 -12.48 11.04
N LEU A 176 8.81 -12.63 10.47
CA LEU A 176 8.35 -11.73 9.42
C LEU A 176 7.79 -10.42 10.02
N ARG A 177 8.27 -9.31 9.50
CA ARG A 177 7.72 -7.97 9.75
C ARG A 177 7.31 -7.34 8.43
N ASN A 178 6.06 -7.60 8.02
CA ASN A 178 5.51 -7.01 6.81
C ASN A 178 5.01 -5.59 7.10
N LEU A 179 5.81 -4.62 6.73
CA LEU A 179 5.59 -3.18 6.92
C LEU A 179 5.07 -2.51 5.65
N SER A 180 4.75 -3.32 4.62
CA SER A 180 4.21 -2.83 3.36
C SER A 180 2.80 -2.31 3.54
N LEU A 181 2.45 -1.28 2.78
CA LEU A 181 1.10 -0.70 2.79
C LEU A 181 0.64 -0.42 1.35
N PRO A 182 -0.61 -0.78 1.01
CA PRO A 182 -1.16 -0.52 -0.31
C PRO A 182 -1.05 0.95 -0.69
N GLY A 183 -0.61 1.22 -1.92
CA GLY A 183 -0.48 2.57 -2.42
C GLY A 183 0.75 3.35 -1.93
N PHE A 184 1.63 2.76 -1.11
CA PHE A 184 2.85 3.43 -0.66
C PHE A 184 3.85 3.61 -1.80
N SER A 185 4.52 4.76 -1.77
CA SER A 185 5.66 5.09 -2.64
C SER A 185 6.98 4.93 -1.89
N SER A 186 8.09 5.00 -2.62
CA SER A 186 9.43 5.00 -2.03
C SER A 186 9.64 6.16 -1.05
N PHE A 187 9.01 7.33 -1.28
CA PHE A 187 9.06 8.45 -0.34
C PHE A 187 8.39 8.10 0.99
N GLN A 188 7.21 7.48 0.97
CA GLN A 188 6.55 7.00 2.20
C GLN A 188 7.39 5.90 2.87
N GLY A 189 8.05 5.05 2.08
CA GLY A 189 9.03 4.08 2.57
C GLY A 189 10.18 4.73 3.34
N THR A 190 10.74 5.86 2.88
CA THR A 190 11.78 6.59 3.61
C THR A 190 11.28 7.16 4.94
N LEU A 191 10.04 7.67 4.96
CA LEU A 191 9.43 8.16 6.20
C LEU A 191 9.23 7.03 7.22
N LEU A 192 8.78 5.87 6.74
CA LEU A 192 8.61 4.69 7.57
C LEU A 192 9.95 4.18 8.12
N TRP A 193 10.97 4.11 7.26
CA TRP A 193 12.32 3.69 7.67
C TRP A 193 12.88 4.52 8.81
N GLN A 194 12.67 5.83 8.82
CA GLN A 194 13.12 6.74 9.88
C GLN A 194 12.53 6.42 11.26
N GLU A 195 11.36 5.78 11.31
CA GLU A 195 10.69 5.37 12.55
C GLU A 195 11.04 3.95 13.01
N LEU A 196 11.63 3.14 12.11
CA LEU A 196 12.00 1.77 12.41
C LEU A 196 13.28 1.71 13.27
N GLY A 197 13.10 1.71 14.59
CA GLY A 197 14.20 1.52 15.54
C GLY A 197 14.67 0.07 15.68
N GLU A 198 13.86 -0.90 15.26
CA GLU A 198 13.98 -2.31 15.65
C GLU A 198 14.85 -3.17 14.70
N VAL A 199 15.35 -2.62 13.61
CA VAL A 199 16.22 -3.34 12.67
C VAL A 199 17.60 -3.57 13.28
N LYS A 200 18.07 -4.84 13.27
CA LYS A 200 19.28 -5.29 13.92
C LYS A 200 20.32 -5.76 12.90
N ASN A 201 21.55 -5.89 13.37
CA ASN A 201 22.61 -6.54 12.60
C ASN A 201 22.22 -8.00 12.28
N GLY A 202 22.36 -8.37 11.02
CA GLY A 202 22.00 -9.71 10.52
C GLY A 202 20.57 -9.87 10.00
N ASP A 203 19.70 -8.89 10.23
CA ASP A 203 18.36 -8.83 9.62
C ASP A 203 18.45 -8.72 8.11
N TRP A 204 17.35 -9.09 7.44
CA TRP A 204 17.16 -8.82 6.02
C TRP A 204 16.06 -7.79 5.83
N VAL A 205 16.24 -6.93 4.84
CA VAL A 205 15.24 -5.91 4.49
C VAL A 205 14.95 -5.97 3.00
N ILE A 206 13.73 -6.37 2.65
CA ILE A 206 13.22 -6.27 1.27
C ILE A 206 12.63 -4.88 1.08
N LEU A 207 13.06 -4.21 0.02
CA LEU A 207 12.58 -2.91 -0.42
C LEU A 207 11.90 -3.08 -1.78
N SER A 208 10.58 -2.83 -1.84
CA SER A 208 9.75 -3.09 -3.03
C SER A 208 8.86 -1.89 -3.33
N PHE A 209 9.38 -0.95 -4.11
CA PHE A 209 8.71 0.29 -4.53
C PHE A 209 8.90 0.53 -6.02
N GLY A 210 8.10 1.45 -6.58
CA GLY A 210 8.25 1.94 -7.96
C GLY A 210 6.91 2.08 -8.69
N TRP A 211 5.99 1.14 -8.51
CA TRP A 211 4.68 1.18 -9.16
C TRP A 211 3.90 2.45 -8.80
N ASN A 212 3.69 2.67 -7.52
CA ASN A 212 2.96 3.86 -7.05
C ASN A 212 3.75 5.15 -7.21
N ASP A 213 5.07 5.07 -7.26
CA ASP A 213 5.95 6.22 -7.51
C ASP A 213 5.68 6.83 -8.89
N SER A 214 5.40 6.00 -9.89
CA SER A 214 5.16 6.41 -11.27
C SER A 214 3.79 7.04 -11.50
N PHE A 215 2.82 6.87 -10.58
CA PHE A 215 1.46 7.34 -10.78
C PHE A 215 1.38 8.86 -10.96
N PRO A 216 0.54 9.34 -11.90
CA PRO A 216 0.36 10.76 -12.14
C PRO A 216 -0.13 11.48 -10.88
N SER A 217 0.43 12.64 -10.60
CA SER A 217 0.00 13.49 -9.48
C SER A 217 0.33 14.96 -9.72
N TYR A 218 -0.55 15.87 -9.31
CA TYR A 218 -0.29 17.31 -9.36
C TYR A 218 0.83 17.76 -8.41
N GLN A 219 1.03 17.03 -7.34
CA GLN A 219 2.04 17.30 -6.33
C GLN A 219 2.77 16.00 -6.03
N THR A 220 4.09 16.10 -5.93
CA THR A 220 4.86 14.95 -5.47
C THR A 220 4.49 14.58 -4.04
N ASP A 221 4.74 13.33 -3.65
CA ASP A 221 4.49 12.87 -2.28
C ASP A 221 5.28 13.69 -1.25
N ARG A 222 6.48 14.15 -1.60
CA ARG A 222 7.28 15.09 -0.79
C ARG A 222 6.55 16.43 -0.59
N GLN A 223 6.05 17.04 -1.67
CA GLN A 223 5.28 18.29 -1.57
C GLN A 223 3.99 18.12 -0.76
N GLN A 224 3.31 16.98 -0.91
CA GLN A 224 2.13 16.69 -0.12
C GLN A 224 2.47 16.55 1.38
N PHE A 225 3.58 15.90 1.71
CA PHE A 225 4.08 15.79 3.08
C PHE A 225 4.41 17.16 3.68
N GLU A 226 5.17 17.98 2.95
CA GLU A 226 5.52 19.34 3.37
C GLU A 226 4.28 20.20 3.58
N SER A 227 3.33 20.14 2.64
CA SER A 227 2.03 20.84 2.75
C SER A 227 1.26 20.42 3.99
N ARG A 228 1.16 19.11 4.28
CA ARG A 228 0.47 18.60 5.50
C ARG A 228 1.15 19.07 6.78
N ASN A 229 2.48 19.15 6.79
CA ASN A 229 3.26 19.54 7.97
C ASN A 229 3.41 21.06 8.14
N SER A 230 2.96 21.88 7.17
CA SER A 230 2.86 23.32 7.31
C SER A 230 1.83 23.72 8.39
N LEU A 231 1.89 24.95 8.88
CA LEU A 231 0.92 25.45 9.88
C LEU A 231 -0.53 25.30 9.39
N MET A 232 -0.80 25.71 8.14
CA MET A 232 -2.14 25.59 7.54
C MET A 232 -2.52 24.14 7.30
N GLY A 233 -1.56 23.31 6.94
CA GLY A 233 -1.75 21.85 6.79
C GLY A 233 -2.17 21.21 8.11
N LYS A 234 -1.52 21.54 9.21
CA LYS A 234 -1.86 21.03 10.55
C LYS A 234 -3.23 21.51 11.02
N ILE A 235 -3.58 22.79 10.79
CA ILE A 235 -4.94 23.29 11.07
C ILE A 235 -5.98 22.49 10.25
N ASN A 236 -5.76 22.36 8.95
CA ASN A 236 -6.65 21.60 8.07
C ASN A 236 -6.73 20.13 8.46
N TRP A 237 -5.63 19.54 8.94
CA TRP A 237 -5.59 18.18 9.47
C TRP A 237 -6.48 18.03 10.70
N ASN A 238 -6.39 18.95 11.68
CA ASN A 238 -7.22 18.92 12.87
C ASN A 238 -8.71 19.07 12.52
N LEU A 239 -9.05 19.94 11.56
CA LEU A 239 -10.42 20.07 11.07
C LEU A 239 -10.96 18.78 10.44
N ARG A 240 -10.08 17.97 9.78
CA ARG A 240 -10.49 16.66 9.23
C ARG A 240 -10.84 15.62 10.31
N GLN A 241 -10.40 15.79 11.54
CA GLN A 241 -10.78 14.90 12.64
C GLN A 241 -12.22 15.14 13.11
N ILE A 242 -12.83 16.26 12.70
CA ILE A 242 -14.22 16.59 12.95
C ILE A 242 -15.07 15.97 11.84
N LEU A 243 -15.96 15.04 12.20
CA LEU A 243 -16.79 14.27 11.27
C LEU A 243 -17.64 15.18 10.37
N PHE A 244 -18.18 16.26 10.95
CA PHE A 244 -18.93 17.26 10.19
C PHE A 244 -18.12 17.89 9.05
N PHE A 245 -16.87 18.29 9.30
CA PHE A 245 -16.00 18.83 8.24
C PHE A 245 -15.61 17.77 7.24
N ARG A 246 -15.42 16.53 7.68
CA ARG A 246 -15.16 15.40 6.78
C ARG A 246 -16.34 15.18 5.84
N TRP A 247 -17.55 15.16 6.38
CA TRP A 247 -18.79 15.04 5.61
C TRP A 247 -18.99 16.20 4.61
N MET A 248 -18.81 17.46 5.02
CA MET A 248 -18.90 18.59 4.09
C MET A 248 -17.93 18.50 2.91
N ARG A 249 -16.77 17.88 3.11
CA ARG A 249 -15.80 17.69 2.03
C ARG A 249 -16.25 16.66 1.01
N THR A 250 -17.08 15.70 1.36
CA THR A 250 -17.63 14.74 0.40
C THR A 250 -18.49 15.42 -0.67
N TRP A 251 -19.08 16.58 -0.36
CA TRP A 251 -19.89 17.35 -1.32
C TRP A 251 -19.06 18.15 -2.35
N ARG A 252 -17.77 18.30 -2.12
CA ARG A 252 -16.87 19.10 -2.97
C ARG A 252 -15.91 18.26 -3.82
N LEU A 253 -16.24 17.01 -4.00
CA LEU A 253 -15.42 16.20 -4.90
C LEU A 253 -15.63 16.69 -6.32
N PRO A 254 -14.55 16.94 -7.05
CA PRO A 254 -14.68 17.18 -8.48
C PRO A 254 -15.27 15.92 -9.13
N GLU A 255 -16.27 16.12 -9.97
CA GLU A 255 -16.71 15.08 -10.90
C GLU A 255 -15.49 14.55 -11.67
N SER A 256 -15.46 13.25 -11.87
CA SER A 256 -14.44 12.54 -12.63
C SER A 256 -14.24 13.20 -13.99
N GLY A 257 -13.05 13.61 -14.31
CA GLY A 257 -12.73 14.32 -15.57
C GLY A 257 -11.50 15.20 -15.46
N LEU A 258 -10.69 15.01 -14.45
CA LEU A 258 -9.42 15.72 -14.31
C LEU A 258 -8.46 15.21 -15.39
N GLU A 259 -8.32 15.96 -16.49
CA GLU A 259 -7.14 15.87 -17.35
C GLU A 259 -5.90 16.21 -16.52
N TYR A 260 -5.21 15.18 -16.06
CA TYR A 260 -3.99 15.33 -15.31
C TYR A 260 -2.81 15.60 -16.26
N LYS A 261 -2.47 16.85 -16.48
CA LYS A 261 -1.11 17.23 -16.88
C LYS A 261 -0.24 17.27 -15.62
N ALA A 262 0.17 16.12 -15.15
CA ALA A 262 0.89 16.05 -13.90
C ALA A 262 2.17 15.23 -14.08
N GLY A 263 3.18 15.55 -13.27
CA GLY A 263 4.32 14.67 -13.07
C GLY A 263 3.93 13.40 -12.30
N SER A 264 4.89 12.55 -12.05
CA SER A 264 4.72 11.38 -11.20
C SER A 264 4.66 11.76 -9.71
N ARG A 265 4.04 10.92 -8.89
CA ARG A 265 4.01 11.06 -7.42
C ARG A 265 5.41 11.19 -6.84
N VAL A 266 6.34 10.37 -7.35
CA VAL A 266 7.76 10.45 -7.02
C VAL A 266 8.52 10.44 -8.34
N PRO A 267 9.06 11.59 -8.79
CA PRO A 267 9.88 11.66 -9.99
C PRO A 267 11.08 10.70 -9.92
N LEU A 268 11.53 10.22 -11.07
CA LEU A 268 12.56 9.18 -11.17
C LEU A 268 13.85 9.55 -10.42
N THR A 269 14.22 10.82 -10.41
CA THR A 269 15.37 11.33 -9.63
C THR A 269 15.16 11.17 -8.13
N GLN A 270 13.97 11.53 -7.62
CA GLN A 270 13.64 11.34 -6.21
C GLN A 270 13.50 9.85 -5.84
N TYR A 271 12.96 9.03 -6.76
CA TYR A 271 12.90 7.59 -6.56
C TYR A 271 14.29 6.99 -6.36
N ARG A 272 15.26 7.39 -7.20
CA ARG A 272 16.66 6.99 -7.05
C ARG A 272 17.22 7.41 -5.68
N GLU A 273 17.07 8.67 -5.31
CA GLU A 273 17.52 9.20 -4.02
C GLU A 273 16.91 8.43 -2.84
N ASN A 274 15.60 8.15 -2.91
CA ASN A 274 14.88 7.43 -1.87
C ASN A 274 15.41 6.00 -1.72
N LEU A 275 15.58 5.26 -2.83
CA LEU A 275 16.10 3.89 -2.78
C LEU A 275 17.54 3.83 -2.29
N GLU A 276 18.40 4.74 -2.76
CA GLU A 276 19.78 4.82 -2.30
C GLU A 276 19.86 5.10 -0.79
N ALA A 277 19.05 6.05 -0.30
CA ALA A 277 18.96 6.36 1.13
C ALA A 277 18.44 5.16 1.95
N LEU A 278 17.43 4.44 1.47
CA LEU A 278 16.94 3.23 2.12
C LEU A 278 18.00 2.13 2.17
N VAL A 279 18.67 1.86 1.06
CA VAL A 279 19.75 0.86 0.99
C VAL A 279 20.90 1.18 1.95
N GLU A 280 21.34 2.43 1.97
CA GLU A 280 22.39 2.85 2.90
C GLU A 280 21.93 2.78 4.36
N GLY A 281 20.73 3.27 4.67
CA GLY A 281 20.18 3.18 6.03
C GLY A 281 20.05 1.74 6.52
N VAL A 282 19.70 0.79 5.65
CA VAL A 282 19.67 -0.64 5.98
C VAL A 282 21.09 -1.13 6.33
N ARG A 283 22.08 -0.78 5.52
CA ARG A 283 23.48 -1.17 5.74
C ARG A 283 24.09 -0.57 7.01
N GLU A 284 23.78 0.68 7.30
CA GLU A 284 24.23 1.36 8.51
C GLU A 284 23.79 0.65 9.79
N LYS A 285 22.64 -0.04 9.75
CA LYS A 285 22.16 -0.90 10.85
C LYS A 285 22.76 -2.31 10.84
N GLY A 286 23.65 -2.62 9.89
CA GLY A 286 24.24 -3.96 9.73
C GLY A 286 23.29 -4.97 9.11
N ALA A 287 22.12 -4.54 8.62
CA ALA A 287 21.15 -5.40 7.94
C ALA A 287 21.47 -5.54 6.44
N LYS A 288 20.86 -6.53 5.79
CA LYS A 288 21.11 -6.89 4.40
C LYS A 288 19.97 -6.46 3.50
N PRO A 289 20.16 -5.44 2.63
CA PRO A 289 19.10 -4.98 1.74
C PRO A 289 18.94 -5.91 0.52
N VAL A 290 17.68 -6.05 0.07
CA VAL A 290 17.28 -6.72 -1.18
C VAL A 290 16.32 -5.80 -1.90
N LEU A 291 16.54 -5.53 -3.18
CA LEU A 291 15.60 -4.80 -4.01
C LEU A 291 14.70 -5.77 -4.78
N VAL A 292 13.40 -5.54 -4.70
CA VAL A 292 12.38 -6.28 -5.44
C VAL A 292 11.55 -5.29 -6.25
N SER A 293 11.41 -5.56 -7.53
CA SER A 293 10.56 -4.81 -8.46
C SER A 293 9.39 -5.69 -8.86
N VAL A 294 8.17 -5.26 -8.58
CA VAL A 294 6.95 -5.95 -9.00
C VAL A 294 6.15 -5.03 -9.90
N CYS A 295 5.93 -5.44 -11.16
CA CYS A 295 5.13 -4.71 -12.18
C CYS A 295 5.57 -3.27 -12.45
N ASN A 296 6.75 -2.86 -12.10
CA ASN A 296 7.19 -1.49 -12.28
C ASN A 296 7.36 -1.12 -13.75
N PHE A 297 7.12 0.15 -14.07
CA PHE A 297 7.52 0.71 -15.35
C PHE A 297 9.01 0.56 -15.58
N ALA A 298 9.42 0.38 -16.84
CA ALA A 298 10.80 0.08 -17.21
C ALA A 298 11.82 1.04 -16.59
N GLU A 299 11.55 2.34 -16.58
CA GLU A 299 12.45 3.37 -16.04
C GLU A 299 12.72 3.22 -14.53
N TYR A 300 11.66 2.90 -13.75
CA TYR A 300 11.76 2.67 -12.31
C TYR A 300 12.47 1.34 -12.02
N GLN A 301 12.15 0.31 -12.80
CA GLN A 301 12.76 -1.00 -12.71
C GLN A 301 14.27 -0.95 -13.05
N ASP A 302 14.64 -0.25 -14.13
CA ASP A 302 16.04 -0.10 -14.53
C ASP A 302 16.83 0.72 -13.52
N THR A 303 16.21 1.74 -12.92
CA THR A 303 16.81 2.52 -11.84
C THR A 303 17.11 1.63 -10.63
N ALA A 304 16.15 0.80 -10.19
CA ALA A 304 16.36 -0.14 -9.09
C ALA A 304 17.46 -1.16 -9.42
N ARG A 305 17.47 -1.70 -10.65
CA ARG A 305 18.51 -2.62 -11.13
C ARG A 305 19.91 -1.98 -11.11
N GLN A 306 20.03 -0.73 -11.58
CA GLN A 306 21.30 0.02 -11.56
C GLN A 306 21.80 0.24 -10.13
N ILE A 307 20.91 0.65 -9.21
CA ILE A 307 21.25 0.81 -7.79
C ILE A 307 21.76 -0.51 -7.21
N ALA A 308 21.05 -1.61 -7.46
CA ALA A 308 21.43 -2.92 -6.97
C ALA A 308 22.82 -3.34 -7.49
N GLY A 309 23.07 -3.15 -8.78
CA GLY A 309 24.38 -3.42 -9.39
C GLY A 309 25.50 -2.57 -8.79
N ASN A 310 25.30 -1.26 -8.69
CA ASN A 310 26.28 -0.32 -8.13
C ASN A 310 26.59 -0.59 -6.66
N LYS A 311 25.59 -1.03 -5.91
CA LYS A 311 25.70 -1.32 -4.47
C LYS A 311 26.00 -2.81 -4.18
N ASN A 312 26.11 -3.67 -5.19
CA ASN A 312 26.33 -5.11 -5.06
C ASN A 312 25.34 -5.77 -4.09
N ILE A 313 24.04 -5.54 -4.31
CA ILE A 313 22.95 -6.14 -3.56
C ILE A 313 22.03 -6.97 -4.49
N PRO A 314 21.28 -7.96 -3.97
CA PRO A 314 20.34 -8.72 -4.78
C PRO A 314 19.24 -7.83 -5.37
N PHE A 315 18.89 -8.12 -6.63
CA PHE A 315 17.76 -7.50 -7.32
C PHE A 315 16.91 -8.57 -7.98
N PHE A 316 15.60 -8.48 -7.78
CA PHE A 316 14.63 -9.36 -8.42
C PHE A 316 13.59 -8.54 -9.17
N ASN A 317 13.33 -8.98 -10.39
CA ASN A 317 12.30 -8.40 -11.24
C ASN A 317 11.17 -9.40 -11.42
N PHE A 318 10.05 -9.14 -10.80
CA PHE A 318 8.83 -9.93 -10.95
C PHE A 318 7.78 -9.15 -11.78
N PRO A 319 7.00 -9.82 -12.63
CA PRO A 319 6.92 -11.27 -12.82
C PRO A 319 7.97 -11.86 -13.76
N SER A 320 8.81 -11.07 -14.45
CA SER A 320 9.75 -11.58 -15.48
C SER A 320 10.65 -12.72 -15.00
N SER A 321 11.09 -12.69 -13.74
CA SER A 321 11.88 -13.79 -13.14
C SER A 321 11.09 -15.10 -12.97
N LEU A 322 9.77 -15.07 -13.16
CA LEU A 322 8.90 -16.25 -13.05
C LEU A 322 8.62 -16.89 -14.42
N GLU A 323 8.92 -16.23 -15.51
CA GLU A 323 8.66 -16.73 -16.87
C GLU A 323 9.19 -18.17 -17.09
N PRO A 324 10.39 -18.57 -16.62
CA PRO A 324 10.88 -19.94 -16.77
C PRO A 324 10.01 -21.02 -16.11
N PHE A 325 9.14 -20.67 -15.18
CA PHE A 325 8.24 -21.60 -14.49
C PHE A 325 6.91 -21.84 -15.21
N LEU A 326 6.56 -21.03 -16.23
CA LEU A 326 5.31 -21.17 -16.99
C LEU A 326 4.98 -22.61 -17.40
N PRO A 327 5.93 -23.40 -17.95
CA PRO A 327 5.61 -24.78 -18.39
C PRO A 327 5.27 -25.75 -17.27
N THR A 328 5.58 -25.42 -16.02
CA THR A 328 5.44 -26.32 -14.87
C THR A 328 4.38 -25.89 -13.86
N VAL A 329 3.74 -24.74 -14.07
CA VAL A 329 2.80 -24.18 -13.11
C VAL A 329 1.61 -25.10 -12.84
N HIS A 330 1.02 -25.66 -13.90
CA HIS A 330 -0.13 -26.55 -13.78
C HIS A 330 0.16 -27.77 -12.89
N ASP A 331 1.34 -28.35 -13.04
CA ASP A 331 1.73 -29.55 -12.25
C ASP A 331 2.10 -29.18 -10.81
N ARG A 332 2.61 -27.99 -10.60
CA ARG A 332 3.09 -27.53 -9.28
C ARG A 332 2.02 -26.91 -8.41
N PHE A 333 1.03 -26.30 -9.02
CA PHE A 333 -0.06 -25.57 -8.36
C PHE A 333 -1.42 -25.94 -8.97
N PRO A 334 -1.81 -27.23 -9.04
CA PRO A 334 -3.00 -27.66 -9.78
C PRO A 334 -4.29 -26.99 -9.32
N ASP A 335 -4.51 -26.91 -8.01
CA ASP A 335 -5.74 -26.36 -7.44
C ASP A 335 -5.83 -24.83 -7.67
N GLN A 336 -4.73 -24.12 -7.43
CA GLN A 336 -4.66 -22.68 -7.66
C GLN A 336 -4.80 -22.35 -9.13
N PHE A 337 -4.14 -23.13 -10.02
CA PHE A 337 -4.24 -22.95 -11.44
C PHE A 337 -5.69 -23.09 -11.92
N VAL A 338 -6.40 -24.14 -11.51
CA VAL A 338 -7.82 -24.34 -11.87
C VAL A 338 -8.64 -23.16 -11.38
N THR A 339 -8.48 -22.73 -10.12
CA THR A 339 -9.22 -21.60 -9.53
C THR A 339 -9.05 -20.32 -10.34
N TYR A 340 -7.83 -19.98 -10.70
CA TYR A 340 -7.55 -18.75 -11.45
C TYR A 340 -7.92 -18.86 -12.92
N PHE A 341 -7.75 -20.06 -13.52
CA PHE A 341 -8.16 -20.30 -14.89
C PHE A 341 -9.68 -20.20 -15.07
N GLU A 342 -10.47 -20.73 -14.14
CA GLU A 342 -11.93 -20.56 -14.12
C GLU A 342 -12.34 -19.10 -13.94
N ALA A 343 -11.57 -18.33 -13.18
CA ALA A 343 -11.87 -16.93 -12.93
C ALA A 343 -11.53 -16.01 -14.12
N TYR A 344 -10.39 -16.21 -14.80
CA TYR A 344 -9.89 -15.33 -15.86
C TYR A 344 -9.00 -16.02 -16.91
N GLY A 345 -9.28 -17.28 -17.23
CA GLY A 345 -8.49 -18.08 -18.20
C GLY A 345 -8.37 -17.46 -19.60
N GLU A 346 -9.40 -16.78 -20.09
CA GLU A 346 -9.33 -16.02 -21.36
C GLU A 346 -8.22 -14.95 -21.32
N GLY A 347 -8.02 -14.30 -20.17
CA GLY A 347 -6.93 -13.37 -19.98
C GLY A 347 -5.56 -14.06 -20.00
N MET A 348 -5.45 -15.25 -19.42
CA MET A 348 -4.21 -16.04 -19.42
C MET A 348 -3.83 -16.55 -20.81
N GLU A 349 -4.80 -16.83 -21.68
CA GLU A 349 -4.55 -17.20 -23.07
C GLU A 349 -3.98 -16.02 -23.86
N ALA A 350 -4.45 -14.81 -23.59
CA ALA A 350 -3.96 -13.58 -24.21
C ALA A 350 -2.61 -13.11 -23.63
N ASP A 351 -2.40 -13.29 -22.33
CA ASP A 351 -1.19 -12.91 -21.60
C ASP A 351 -0.81 -14.01 -20.59
N PRO A 352 0.10 -14.93 -20.94
CA PRO A 352 0.49 -16.03 -20.07
C PRO A 352 1.04 -15.61 -18.71
N MET A 353 1.52 -14.37 -18.56
CA MET A 353 2.02 -13.87 -17.28
C MET A 353 0.91 -13.69 -16.25
N LEU A 354 -0.36 -13.63 -16.65
CA LEU A 354 -1.51 -13.61 -15.76
C LEU A 354 -1.69 -14.91 -14.97
N VAL A 355 -0.96 -15.95 -15.31
CA VAL A 355 -0.87 -17.15 -14.45
C VAL A 355 -0.26 -16.83 -13.08
N PHE A 356 0.59 -15.81 -13.00
CA PHE A 356 1.26 -15.37 -11.78
C PHE A 356 0.63 -14.14 -11.12
N LEU A 357 -0.24 -13.44 -11.86
CA LEU A 357 -0.81 -12.15 -11.48
C LEU A 357 -2.33 -12.20 -11.52
N PHE A 358 -2.95 -11.29 -10.78
CA PHE A 358 -4.34 -10.93 -11.02
C PHE A 358 -4.50 -10.16 -12.35
N PRO A 359 -5.74 -10.04 -12.89
CA PRO A 359 -5.97 -9.38 -14.18
C PRO A 359 -5.56 -7.90 -14.26
N ASP A 360 -5.25 -7.26 -13.12
CA ASP A 360 -4.68 -5.92 -13.08
C ASP A 360 -3.20 -5.88 -13.54
N ARG A 361 -2.62 -7.02 -13.88
CA ARG A 361 -1.24 -7.19 -14.36
C ARG A 361 -0.17 -6.68 -13.38
N CYS A 362 -0.54 -6.51 -12.11
CA CYS A 362 0.37 -5.99 -11.10
C CYS A 362 0.44 -6.86 -9.85
N HIS A 363 -0.68 -7.13 -9.22
CA HIS A 363 -0.65 -7.86 -7.96
C HIS A 363 -0.43 -9.36 -8.20
N PRO A 364 0.58 -9.97 -7.57
CA PRO A 364 0.78 -11.41 -7.64
C PRO A 364 -0.41 -12.16 -7.01
N ASN A 365 -0.88 -13.22 -7.67
CA ASN A 365 -1.80 -14.18 -7.08
C ASN A 365 -1.02 -15.21 -6.22
N GLU A 366 -1.70 -16.21 -5.66
CA GLU A 366 -1.05 -17.21 -4.79
C GLU A 366 0.09 -17.96 -5.51
N ILE A 367 -0.06 -18.26 -6.81
CA ILE A 367 0.99 -18.91 -7.62
C ILE A 367 2.21 -18.00 -7.72
N GLY A 368 1.98 -16.72 -8.08
CA GLY A 368 3.03 -15.72 -8.14
C GLY A 368 3.76 -15.57 -6.82
N HIS A 369 3.04 -15.42 -5.71
CA HIS A 369 3.63 -15.33 -4.38
C HIS A 369 4.44 -16.59 -4.00
N GLY A 370 3.93 -17.78 -4.30
CA GLY A 370 4.64 -19.04 -4.02
C GLY A 370 5.98 -19.12 -4.75
N LEU A 371 5.99 -18.80 -6.04
CA LEU A 371 7.22 -18.82 -6.85
C LEU A 371 8.20 -17.68 -6.51
N MET A 372 7.69 -16.49 -6.19
CA MET A 372 8.52 -15.39 -5.68
C MET A 372 9.27 -15.83 -4.41
N ALA A 373 8.58 -16.50 -3.48
CA ALA A 373 9.21 -17.02 -2.27
C ALA A 373 10.33 -18.02 -2.57
N GLU A 374 10.15 -18.89 -3.57
CA GLU A 374 11.17 -19.87 -3.96
C GLU A 374 12.40 -19.22 -4.58
N VAL A 375 12.20 -18.29 -5.52
CA VAL A 375 13.30 -17.56 -6.16
C VAL A 375 14.12 -16.77 -5.16
N LEU A 376 13.44 -16.10 -4.22
CA LEU A 376 14.09 -15.37 -3.13
C LEU A 376 14.83 -16.32 -2.19
N PHE A 377 14.21 -17.44 -1.80
CA PHE A 377 14.81 -18.42 -0.89
C PHE A 377 16.17 -18.92 -1.36
N GLU A 378 16.31 -19.24 -2.65
CA GLU A 378 17.59 -19.70 -3.21
C GLU A 378 18.71 -18.66 -3.05
N THR A 379 18.39 -17.39 -3.11
CA THR A 379 19.36 -16.30 -2.92
C THR A 379 19.73 -16.12 -1.47
N PHE A 380 18.73 -16.15 -0.58
CA PHE A 380 18.96 -16.04 0.87
C PHE A 380 19.81 -17.19 1.39
N LYS A 381 19.52 -18.41 0.94
CA LYS A 381 20.28 -19.62 1.32
C LYS A 381 21.76 -19.56 0.92
N ARG A 382 22.08 -18.98 -0.26
CA ARG A 382 23.48 -18.84 -0.73
C ARG A 382 24.28 -17.79 0.09
N LYS A 383 23.62 -16.81 0.66
CA LYS A 383 24.26 -15.72 1.41
C LYS A 383 24.26 -15.91 2.93
N THR A 384 23.60 -16.94 3.43
CA THR A 384 23.61 -17.35 4.85
C THR A 384 24.60 -18.46 5.14
N ARG A 385 25.16 -19.12 4.10
CA ARG A 385 26.30 -20.05 4.16
C ARG A 385 27.62 -19.28 3.99
#